data_1a5a105cde337dd119bba1b6d5b308fd
#
_entry.id   1a5a105cde337dd119bba1b6d5b308fd
#
_cell.length_a   1.000
_cell.length_b   1.000
_cell.length_c   1.000
_cell.angle_alpha   90.00
_cell.angle_beta   90.00
_cell.angle_gamma   90.00
#
_symmetry.space_group_name_H-M   'P 1'
#
loop_
_entity.id
_entity.type
_entity.pdbx_description
1 polymer ?
#
loop_
_entity_poly.entity_id
_entity_poly.type
_entity_poly.pdbx_seq_one_letter_code
_entity_poly.pdbx_strand_id
1 'polypeptide(L)'
;ANGLDSKRLLQQWKEIDPFNETLDDDFQVLKGIECDILEKGGMDLPDEILAQADWVLAAIHYGQKQHREQITERLLEAIANPYVCAVAHPTGRLLNRREAYAVDMEAVFQAACDYKKALELNANPVRLDLNDVQCATAKSYGIPVVINTDAHHVDGLNVMQYGVLQA
;
A
#
# COMPACT_ATOMS: atom_id res chain seq x y z
N ALA A 1 -6.71 7.35 16.14
CA ALA A 1 -6.14 7.38 14.80
C ALA A 1 -6.57 8.66 14.11
N ASN A 2 -5.67 9.26 13.32
CA ASN A 2 -5.95 10.52 12.60
C ASN A 2 -6.36 10.25 11.13
N GLY A 3 -6.97 9.10 10.87
CA GLY A 3 -7.43 8.73 9.54
C GLY A 3 -8.50 9.69 9.00
N LEU A 4 -8.63 9.75 7.68
CA LEU A 4 -9.70 10.48 7.01
C LEU A 4 -10.96 9.61 6.99
N ASP A 5 -12.10 10.20 7.36
CA ASP A 5 -13.40 9.62 7.03
C ASP A 5 -13.74 9.90 5.55
N SER A 6 -14.75 9.19 5.03
CA SER A 6 -15.17 9.31 3.63
C SER A 6 -15.46 10.76 3.22
N LYS A 7 -16.07 11.57 4.11
CA LYS A 7 -16.43 12.96 3.81
C LYS A 7 -15.19 13.84 3.62
N ARG A 8 -14.21 13.72 4.52
CA ARG A 8 -12.96 14.49 4.47
C ARG A 8 -12.10 14.05 3.28
N LEU A 9 -12.07 12.74 2.99
CA LEU A 9 -11.36 12.19 1.84
C LEU A 9 -11.94 12.73 0.53
N LEU A 10 -13.25 12.65 0.34
CA LEU A 10 -13.93 13.20 -0.83
C LEU A 10 -13.75 14.72 -0.96
N GLN A 11 -13.66 15.44 0.16
CA GLN A 11 -13.37 16.88 0.14
C GLN A 11 -11.95 17.15 -0.39
N GLN A 12 -10.95 16.39 0.06
CA GLN A 12 -9.58 16.47 -0.45
C GLN A 12 -9.51 16.18 -1.95
N TRP A 13 -10.18 15.12 -2.40
CA TRP A 13 -10.18 14.77 -3.83
C TRP A 13 -10.80 15.83 -4.73
N LYS A 14 -11.81 16.56 -4.24
CA LYS A 14 -12.37 17.71 -4.96
C LYS A 14 -11.39 18.88 -5.10
N GLU A 15 -10.36 18.96 -4.28
CA GLU A 15 -9.31 19.98 -4.39
C GLU A 15 -8.22 19.55 -5.38
N ILE A 16 -8.06 18.25 -5.63
CA ILE A 16 -7.07 17.69 -6.57
C ILE A 16 -7.44 18.01 -8.03
N ASP A 17 -8.72 17.88 -8.40
CA ASP A 17 -9.16 18.11 -9.79
C ASP A 17 -8.77 19.51 -10.31
N PRO A 18 -9.19 20.61 -9.66
CA PRO A 18 -8.81 21.96 -10.13
C PRO A 18 -7.30 22.24 -9.97
N PHE A 19 -6.62 21.57 -9.04
CA PHE A 19 -5.17 21.67 -8.93
C PHE A 19 -4.49 21.05 -10.15
N ASN A 20 -4.93 19.88 -10.59
CA ASN A 20 -4.41 19.22 -11.79
C ASN A 20 -4.61 20.08 -13.05
N GLU A 21 -5.69 20.86 -13.14
CA GLU A 21 -5.91 21.80 -14.25
C GLU A 21 -4.86 22.93 -14.33
N THR A 22 -4.12 23.16 -13.24
CA THR A 22 -3.04 24.16 -13.17
C THR A 22 -1.66 23.58 -13.48
N LEU A 23 -1.55 22.26 -13.61
CA LEU A 23 -0.29 21.56 -13.85
C LEU A 23 -0.05 21.38 -15.37
N ASP A 24 1.22 21.19 -15.73
CA ASP A 24 1.59 20.80 -17.09
C ASP A 24 1.17 19.35 -17.36
N ASP A 25 0.92 19.01 -18.62
CA ASP A 25 0.41 17.69 -19.06
C ASP A 25 1.31 16.50 -18.65
N ASP A 26 2.56 16.78 -18.30
CA ASP A 26 3.55 15.75 -17.90
C ASP A 26 3.47 15.35 -16.41
N PHE A 27 2.61 16.01 -15.62
CA PHE A 27 2.49 15.75 -14.18
C PHE A 27 1.03 15.76 -13.73
N GLN A 28 0.65 14.74 -12.98
CA GLN A 28 -0.69 14.60 -12.40
C GLN A 28 -0.62 14.15 -10.94
N VAL A 29 -1.44 14.77 -10.10
CA VAL A 29 -1.68 14.31 -8.72
C VAL A 29 -2.86 13.35 -8.73
N LEU A 30 -2.65 12.11 -8.27
CA LEU A 30 -3.69 11.09 -8.19
C LEU A 30 -4.51 11.24 -6.90
N LYS A 31 -5.81 10.96 -6.99
CA LYS A 31 -6.69 10.79 -5.83
C LYS A 31 -6.41 9.42 -5.22
N GLY A 32 -5.53 9.38 -4.23
CA GLY A 32 -5.11 8.14 -3.60
C GLY A 32 -5.53 8.04 -2.14
N ILE A 33 -5.48 6.84 -1.62
CA ILE A 33 -5.65 6.53 -0.20
C ILE A 33 -4.87 5.28 0.20
N GLU A 34 -4.20 5.34 1.33
CA GLU A 34 -3.77 4.16 2.07
C GLU A 34 -4.90 3.80 3.03
N CYS A 35 -5.62 2.73 2.72
CA CYS A 35 -6.82 2.28 3.41
C CYS A 35 -6.49 1.09 4.32
N ASP A 36 -6.94 1.15 5.58
CA ASP A 36 -6.73 0.06 6.53
C ASP A 36 -7.49 -1.20 6.14
N ILE A 37 -6.81 -2.34 6.27
CA ILE A 37 -7.45 -3.66 6.28
C ILE A 37 -7.87 -3.95 7.72
N LEU A 38 -9.17 -4.10 7.96
CA LEU A 38 -9.74 -4.30 9.29
C LEU A 38 -9.28 -5.61 9.94
N GLU A 39 -9.29 -5.69 11.26
CA GLU A 39 -8.83 -6.87 12.01
C GLU A 39 -9.63 -8.15 11.72
N LYS A 40 -10.87 -8.01 11.26
CA LYS A 40 -11.76 -9.12 10.89
C LYS A 40 -11.88 -9.33 9.39
N GLY A 41 -11.02 -8.69 8.60
CA GLY A 41 -11.12 -8.62 7.15
C GLY A 41 -11.93 -7.41 6.66
N GLY A 42 -11.92 -7.21 5.34
CA GLY A 42 -12.55 -6.05 4.69
C GLY A 42 -11.72 -4.77 4.80
N MET A 43 -12.10 -3.78 4.01
CA MET A 43 -11.48 -2.46 3.98
C MET A 43 -12.21 -1.50 4.94
N ASP A 44 -11.49 -0.56 5.56
CA ASP A 44 -12.07 0.45 6.47
C ASP A 44 -13.00 1.45 5.73
N LEU A 45 -12.76 1.67 4.44
CA LEU A 45 -13.63 2.47 3.58
C LEU A 45 -14.54 1.59 2.72
N PRO A 46 -15.80 1.99 2.51
CA PRO A 46 -16.73 1.24 1.67
C PRO A 46 -16.34 1.31 0.18
N ASP A 47 -16.71 0.29 -0.57
CA ASP A 47 -16.37 0.13 -1.98
C ASP A 47 -16.81 1.32 -2.85
N GLU A 48 -17.93 1.98 -2.52
CA GLU A 48 -18.42 3.15 -3.24
C GLU A 48 -17.47 4.36 -3.14
N ILE A 49 -16.65 4.40 -2.09
CA ILE A 49 -15.59 5.40 -1.91
C ILE A 49 -14.32 4.94 -2.63
N LEU A 50 -13.90 3.69 -2.43
CA LEU A 50 -12.71 3.15 -3.07
C LEU A 50 -12.79 3.20 -4.60
N ALA A 51 -13.99 3.00 -5.17
CA ALA A 51 -14.26 3.09 -6.60
C ALA A 51 -14.02 4.48 -7.22
N GLN A 52 -13.94 5.53 -6.40
CA GLN A 52 -13.68 6.90 -6.85
C GLN A 52 -12.21 7.30 -6.78
N ALA A 53 -11.36 6.44 -6.22
CA ALA A 53 -9.93 6.67 -6.13
C ALA A 53 -9.23 6.29 -7.45
N ASP A 54 -8.19 7.04 -7.79
CA ASP A 54 -7.24 6.67 -8.85
C ASP A 54 -6.26 5.60 -8.37
N TRP A 55 -5.97 5.58 -7.04
CA TRP A 55 -5.01 4.66 -6.44
C TRP A 55 -5.37 4.29 -5.00
N VAL A 56 -5.54 2.99 -4.73
CA VAL A 56 -5.82 2.46 -3.39
C VAL A 56 -4.70 1.52 -2.96
N LEU A 57 -4.05 1.87 -1.86
CA LEU A 57 -3.12 1.01 -1.14
C LEU A 57 -3.86 0.36 0.04
N ALA A 58 -3.80 -0.95 0.16
CA ALA A 58 -4.34 -1.69 1.31
C ALA A 58 -3.24 -1.95 2.34
N ALA A 59 -3.45 -1.58 3.60
CA ALA A 59 -2.43 -1.66 4.65
C ALA A 59 -2.93 -2.32 5.93
N ILE A 60 -2.06 -3.07 6.61
CA ILE A 60 -2.32 -3.59 7.96
C ILE A 60 -1.64 -2.70 9.01
N HIS A 61 -2.42 -1.89 9.73
CA HIS A 61 -1.94 -1.08 10.85
C HIS A 61 -2.37 -1.63 12.21
N TYR A 62 -3.46 -2.40 12.27
CA TYR A 62 -4.04 -2.97 13.48
C TYR A 62 -4.01 -4.50 13.45
N GLY A 63 -4.06 -5.13 14.63
CA GLY A 63 -4.09 -6.58 14.75
C GLY A 63 -2.82 -7.29 14.27
N GLN A 64 -1.66 -6.61 14.25
CA GLN A 64 -0.38 -7.14 13.72
C GLN A 64 0.19 -8.33 14.51
N LYS A 65 -0.39 -8.64 15.69
CA LYS A 65 -0.03 -9.80 16.52
C LYS A 65 -0.96 -10.99 16.32
N GLN A 66 -1.88 -10.93 15.37
CA GLN A 66 -2.72 -12.06 14.99
C GLN A 66 -1.88 -13.22 14.44
N HIS A 67 -2.46 -14.42 14.44
CA HIS A 67 -1.81 -15.60 13.87
C HIS A 67 -1.61 -15.44 12.34
N ARG A 68 -0.61 -16.18 11.83
CA ARG A 68 -0.20 -16.15 10.41
C ARG A 68 -1.38 -16.32 9.47
N GLU A 69 -2.26 -17.25 9.75
CA GLU A 69 -3.44 -17.56 8.94
C GLU A 69 -4.38 -16.35 8.84
N GLN A 70 -4.64 -15.68 9.96
CA GLN A 70 -5.53 -14.53 10.03
C GLN A 70 -4.94 -13.31 9.28
N ILE A 71 -3.64 -13.02 9.47
CA ILE A 71 -2.94 -11.95 8.73
C ILE A 71 -2.97 -12.25 7.23
N THR A 72 -2.69 -13.49 6.85
CA THR A 72 -2.69 -13.91 5.44
C THR A 72 -4.08 -13.76 4.83
N GLU A 73 -5.13 -14.28 5.48
CA GLU A 73 -6.52 -14.15 5.01
C GLU A 73 -6.92 -12.70 4.77
N ARG A 74 -6.59 -11.80 5.70
CA ARG A 74 -6.88 -10.36 5.57
C ARG A 74 -6.21 -9.76 4.34
N LEU A 75 -4.95 -10.11 4.07
CA LEU A 75 -4.24 -9.63 2.88
C LEU A 75 -4.82 -10.23 1.60
N LEU A 76 -5.15 -11.51 1.59
CA LEU A 76 -5.76 -12.17 0.43
C LEU A 76 -7.14 -11.56 0.09
N GLU A 77 -7.95 -11.28 1.09
CA GLU A 77 -9.25 -10.60 0.92
C GLU A 77 -9.08 -9.20 0.34
N ALA A 78 -8.12 -8.41 0.86
CA ALA A 78 -7.84 -7.08 0.33
C ALA A 78 -7.29 -7.13 -1.11
N ILE A 79 -6.42 -8.09 -1.44
CA ILE A 79 -5.90 -8.32 -2.80
C ILE A 79 -7.04 -8.67 -3.77
N ALA A 80 -8.03 -9.45 -3.32
CA ALA A 80 -9.19 -9.82 -4.13
C ALA A 80 -10.17 -8.65 -4.35
N ASN A 81 -10.11 -7.59 -3.54
CA ASN A 81 -10.97 -6.41 -3.73
C ASN A 81 -10.64 -5.72 -5.06
N PRO A 82 -11.64 -5.49 -5.96
CA PRO A 82 -11.40 -4.94 -7.30
C PRO A 82 -10.79 -3.53 -7.28
N TYR A 83 -11.06 -2.74 -6.25
CA TYR A 83 -10.62 -1.35 -6.15
C TYR A 83 -9.21 -1.18 -5.55
N VAL A 84 -8.68 -2.19 -4.87
CA VAL A 84 -7.30 -2.18 -4.36
C VAL A 84 -6.33 -2.28 -5.52
N CYS A 85 -5.36 -1.38 -5.58
CA CYS A 85 -4.30 -1.36 -6.60
C CYS A 85 -3.04 -2.09 -6.12
N ALA A 86 -2.67 -1.90 -4.86
CA ALA A 86 -1.48 -2.52 -4.28
C ALA A 86 -1.62 -2.76 -2.78
N VAL A 87 -0.76 -3.62 -2.23
CA VAL A 87 -0.59 -3.81 -0.78
C VAL A 87 0.61 -2.99 -0.32
N ALA A 88 0.36 -2.10 0.66
CA ALA A 88 1.39 -1.27 1.29
C ALA A 88 2.21 -2.08 2.30
N HIS A 89 3.54 -1.83 2.35
CA HIS A 89 4.48 -2.44 3.32
C HIS A 89 4.05 -3.85 3.78
N PRO A 90 4.07 -4.85 2.87
CA PRO A 90 3.35 -6.12 3.02
C PRO A 90 3.77 -6.99 4.21
N THR A 91 4.94 -6.73 4.82
CA THR A 91 5.39 -7.45 6.00
C THR A 91 5.23 -6.66 7.29
N GLY A 92 4.96 -5.36 7.20
CA GLY A 92 4.79 -4.46 8.33
C GLY A 92 6.03 -4.29 9.19
N ARG A 93 7.22 -4.71 8.73
CA ARG A 93 8.46 -4.61 9.48
C ARG A 93 8.88 -3.15 9.72
N LEU A 94 9.57 -2.92 10.81
CA LEU A 94 10.30 -1.69 11.09
C LEU A 94 11.72 -2.07 11.51
N LEU A 95 12.72 -1.75 10.71
CA LEU A 95 14.11 -2.12 10.94
C LEU A 95 14.58 -1.66 12.32
N ASN A 96 15.18 -2.56 13.09
CA ASN A 96 15.63 -2.35 14.46
C ASN A 96 14.54 -1.95 15.48
N ARG A 97 13.25 -2.08 15.14
CA ARG A 97 12.13 -1.69 16.03
C ARG A 97 11.02 -2.74 16.13
N ARG A 98 10.67 -3.36 15.03
CA ARG A 98 9.59 -4.34 14.97
C ARG A 98 9.85 -5.35 13.88
N GLU A 99 9.83 -6.63 14.24
CA GLU A 99 9.88 -7.72 13.28
C GLU A 99 8.66 -7.69 12.33
N ALA A 100 8.80 -8.34 11.19
CA ALA A 100 7.66 -8.59 10.31
C ALA A 100 6.57 -9.37 11.08
N TYR A 101 5.32 -9.04 10.83
CA TYR A 101 4.24 -9.88 11.35
C TYR A 101 4.23 -11.26 10.67
N ALA A 102 3.63 -12.25 11.34
CA ALA A 102 3.52 -13.58 10.78
C ALA A 102 2.56 -13.59 9.57
N VAL A 103 3.09 -13.85 8.37
CA VAL A 103 2.32 -13.86 7.12
C VAL A 103 2.84 -14.94 6.18
N ASP A 104 1.97 -15.52 5.37
CA ASP A 104 2.33 -16.38 4.25
C ASP A 104 2.62 -15.53 3.01
N MET A 105 3.87 -15.11 2.85
CA MET A 105 4.24 -14.28 1.69
C MET A 105 4.11 -15.02 0.37
N GLU A 106 4.25 -16.35 0.35
CA GLU A 106 4.05 -17.14 -0.87
C GLU A 106 2.59 -17.05 -1.34
N ALA A 107 1.63 -17.20 -0.42
CA ALA A 107 0.22 -17.02 -0.72
C ALA A 107 -0.10 -15.58 -1.17
N VAL A 108 0.56 -14.58 -0.57
CA VAL A 108 0.41 -13.17 -0.96
C VAL A 108 0.94 -12.92 -2.39
N PHE A 109 2.12 -13.46 -2.73
CA PHE A 109 2.66 -13.37 -4.10
C PHE A 109 1.74 -14.03 -5.11
N GLN A 110 1.29 -15.26 -4.82
CA GLN A 110 0.37 -15.97 -5.73
C GLN A 110 -0.91 -15.16 -5.96
N ALA A 111 -1.54 -14.66 -4.89
CA ALA A 111 -2.75 -13.84 -5.01
C ALA A 111 -2.51 -12.53 -5.77
N ALA A 112 -1.41 -11.81 -5.48
CA ALA A 112 -1.07 -10.58 -6.20
C ALA A 112 -0.88 -10.82 -7.70
N CYS A 113 -0.26 -11.94 -8.08
CA CYS A 113 -0.15 -12.38 -9.47
C CYS A 113 -1.52 -12.65 -10.10
N ASP A 114 -2.35 -13.47 -9.44
CA ASP A 114 -3.65 -13.92 -9.95
C ASP A 114 -4.63 -12.74 -10.15
N TYR A 115 -4.66 -11.83 -9.18
CA TYR A 115 -5.52 -10.63 -9.21
C TYR A 115 -4.87 -9.41 -9.89
N LYS A 116 -3.64 -9.55 -10.42
CA LYS A 116 -2.87 -8.49 -11.11
C LYS A 116 -2.71 -7.23 -10.24
N LYS A 117 -2.41 -7.42 -8.96
CA LYS A 117 -2.16 -6.35 -8.01
C LYS A 117 -0.67 -6.10 -7.85
N ALA A 118 -0.29 -4.86 -7.55
CA ALA A 118 1.08 -4.53 -7.22
C ALA A 118 1.38 -4.80 -5.74
N LEU A 119 2.66 -4.90 -5.41
CA LEU A 119 3.14 -4.86 -4.02
C LEU A 119 4.03 -3.63 -3.83
N GLU A 120 3.94 -3.02 -2.66
CA GLU A 120 4.76 -1.87 -2.34
C GLU A 120 6.18 -2.31 -1.92
N LEU A 121 7.16 -1.55 -2.40
CA LEU A 121 8.45 -1.38 -1.74
C LEU A 121 8.43 -0.01 -1.06
N ASN A 122 8.15 0.03 0.25
CA ASN A 122 8.23 1.24 1.04
C ASN A 122 9.70 1.67 1.18
N ALA A 123 10.06 2.81 0.60
CA ALA A 123 11.43 3.31 0.51
C ALA A 123 11.94 3.94 1.81
N ASN A 124 11.09 4.07 2.83
CA ASN A 124 11.50 4.64 4.10
C ASN A 124 12.61 3.77 4.72
N PRO A 125 13.79 4.33 5.07
CA PRO A 125 14.92 3.58 5.61
C PRO A 125 14.61 2.80 6.90
N VAL A 126 13.55 3.18 7.62
CA VAL A 126 13.11 2.42 8.80
C VAL A 126 12.25 1.21 8.44
N ARG A 127 11.82 1.06 7.18
CA ARG A 127 11.01 -0.06 6.67
C ARG A 127 11.78 -0.89 5.65
N LEU A 128 12.05 -0.33 4.46
CA LEU A 128 12.52 -1.03 3.26
C LEU A 128 11.75 -2.34 3.04
N ASP A 129 10.43 -2.21 2.96
CA ASP A 129 9.46 -3.30 2.92
C ASP A 129 8.67 -3.22 1.60
N LEU A 130 8.87 -4.10 0.71
CA LEU A 130 9.57 -5.41 0.66
C LEU A 130 11.10 -5.31 0.81
N ASN A 131 11.74 -6.45 1.22
CA ASN A 131 13.19 -6.57 1.14
C ASN A 131 13.65 -7.01 -0.28
N ASP A 132 14.96 -7.05 -0.50
CA ASP A 132 15.60 -7.43 -1.77
C ASP A 132 15.18 -8.84 -2.27
N VAL A 133 15.18 -9.83 -1.38
CA VAL A 133 14.76 -11.20 -1.70
C VAL A 133 13.29 -11.23 -2.12
N GLN A 134 12.44 -10.49 -1.41
CA GLN A 134 11.01 -10.41 -1.72
C GLN A 134 10.74 -9.64 -3.02
N CYS A 135 11.52 -8.59 -3.33
CA CYS A 135 11.47 -7.90 -4.62
C CYS A 135 11.85 -8.85 -5.76
N ALA A 136 12.93 -9.64 -5.60
CA ALA A 136 13.34 -10.65 -6.57
C ALA A 136 12.25 -11.72 -6.76
N THR A 137 11.59 -12.14 -5.66
CA THR A 137 10.46 -13.08 -5.73
C THR A 137 9.27 -12.47 -6.48
N ALA A 138 8.85 -11.25 -6.14
CA ALA A 138 7.77 -10.55 -6.85
C ALA A 138 8.06 -10.46 -8.36
N LYS A 139 9.29 -10.13 -8.73
CA LYS A 139 9.74 -10.12 -10.13
C LYS A 139 9.60 -11.48 -10.79
N SER A 140 9.94 -12.58 -10.12
CA SER A 140 9.80 -13.95 -10.67
C SER A 140 8.34 -14.34 -10.92
N TYR A 141 7.41 -13.80 -10.13
CA TYR A 141 5.96 -13.94 -10.33
C TYR A 141 5.38 -12.98 -11.39
N GLY A 142 6.19 -12.04 -11.91
CA GLY A 142 5.71 -11.00 -12.80
C GLY A 142 4.84 -9.93 -12.12
N ILE A 143 4.96 -9.80 -10.79
CA ILE A 143 4.19 -8.85 -10.00
C ILE A 143 4.85 -7.47 -10.10
N PRO A 144 4.11 -6.40 -10.45
CA PRO A 144 4.61 -5.05 -10.38
C PRO A 144 4.98 -4.66 -8.94
N VAL A 145 6.16 -4.07 -8.75
CA VAL A 145 6.57 -3.47 -7.48
C VAL A 145 6.50 -1.96 -7.62
N VAL A 146 5.71 -1.31 -6.77
CA VAL A 146 5.63 0.15 -6.69
C VAL A 146 6.52 0.65 -5.57
N ILE A 147 7.35 1.64 -5.86
CA ILE A 147 8.26 2.23 -4.88
C ILE A 147 7.62 3.49 -4.34
N ASN A 148 7.29 3.52 -3.05
CA ASN A 148 6.68 4.65 -2.37
C ASN A 148 7.56 5.13 -1.22
N THR A 149 7.52 6.43 -0.94
CA THR A 149 8.31 7.03 0.15
C THR A 149 7.61 7.01 1.50
N ASP A 150 6.28 6.86 1.50
CA ASP A 150 5.43 7.01 2.71
C ASP A 150 5.71 8.38 3.38
N ALA A 151 5.85 9.42 2.54
CA ALA A 151 6.24 10.75 2.98
C ALA A 151 5.10 11.46 3.70
N HIS A 152 5.35 11.87 4.94
CA HIS A 152 4.44 12.69 5.76
C HIS A 152 4.91 14.15 5.84
N HIS A 153 6.01 14.48 5.16
CA HIS A 153 6.62 15.79 5.05
C HIS A 153 7.38 15.88 3.72
N VAL A 154 7.56 17.08 3.18
CA VAL A 154 8.21 17.29 1.88
C VAL A 154 9.61 16.65 1.82
N ASP A 155 10.40 16.78 2.87
CA ASP A 155 11.74 16.17 2.94
C ASP A 155 11.69 14.64 2.88
N GLY A 156 10.56 14.02 3.26
CA GLY A 156 10.34 12.57 3.16
C GLY A 156 10.36 12.05 1.73
N LEU A 157 10.15 12.89 0.72
CA LEU A 157 10.25 12.51 -0.69
C LEU A 157 11.67 12.12 -1.09
N ASN A 158 12.70 12.65 -0.41
CA ASN A 158 14.09 12.35 -0.69
C ASN A 158 14.50 10.90 -0.39
N VAL A 159 13.70 10.14 0.36
CA VAL A 159 14.00 8.74 0.68
C VAL A 159 13.76 7.79 -0.50
N MET A 160 13.16 8.25 -1.60
CA MET A 160 12.94 7.46 -2.82
C MET A 160 14.21 6.71 -3.27
N GLN A 161 15.37 7.34 -3.17
CA GLN A 161 16.66 6.74 -3.53
C GLN A 161 16.92 5.40 -2.85
N TYR A 162 16.50 5.22 -1.59
CA TYR A 162 16.72 3.96 -0.86
C TYR A 162 15.83 2.83 -1.40
N GLY A 163 14.61 3.14 -1.80
CA GLY A 163 13.74 2.18 -2.48
C GLY A 163 14.30 1.74 -3.83
N VAL A 164 14.78 2.69 -4.63
CA VAL A 164 15.41 2.41 -5.93
C VAL A 164 16.67 1.55 -5.79
N LEU A 165 17.49 1.79 -4.75
CA LEU A 165 18.68 0.97 -4.47
C LEU A 165 18.34 -0.42 -3.94
N GLN A 166 17.17 -0.59 -3.30
CA GLN A 166 16.68 -1.85 -2.75
C GLN A 166 16.07 -2.75 -3.83
N ALA A 167 15.41 -2.18 -4.84
CA ALA A 167 14.75 -2.88 -5.94
C ALA A 167 15.73 -3.50 -6.94
#